data_a991c66d41c40b85c3a95cc9159370b0
#
_entry.id   a991c66d41c40b85c3a95cc9159370b0
#
_cell.length_a   1.000
_cell.length_b   1.000
_cell.length_c   1.000
_cell.angle_alpha   90.00
_cell.angle_beta   90.00
_cell.angle_gamma   90.00
#
_symmetry.space_group_name_H-M   'P 1'
#
loop_
_entity.id
_entity.type
_entity.pdbx_description
1 polymer ?
#
loop_
_entity_poly.entity_id
_entity_poly.type
_entity_poly.pdbx_seq_one_letter_code
_entity_poly.pdbx_strand_id
1 'polypeptide(L)'
;MPSQRIYTIRGQNGSATQHRKIQLSSYDANAQYQIVEFKIMPSGTPTNSDQYGIITMGKNDNVDPSSPDFSDQNQIAWAHHTVRQPVPPGIAESVVISNYEVNDEKMFAYDLWLHTEDVMGGKDVNWFLKIMRYSVGDVPASIASLRQYQYNPTE
;
A
#
# COMPACT_ATOMS: atom_id res chain seq x y z
N MET A 1 14.20 -14.28 22.06
CA MET A 1 13.27 -14.28 20.91
C MET A 1 12.99 -12.87 20.47
N PRO A 2 12.99 -12.58 19.17
CA PRO A 2 12.54 -11.27 18.72
C PRO A 2 11.08 -11.09 19.07
N SER A 3 10.75 -9.92 19.59
CA SER A 3 9.36 -9.61 19.87
C SER A 3 8.67 -9.20 18.56
N GLN A 4 7.48 -9.73 18.35
CA GLN A 4 6.67 -9.45 17.16
C GLN A 4 5.42 -8.69 17.57
N ARG A 5 5.07 -7.70 16.79
CA ARG A 5 3.87 -6.91 17.04
C ARG A 5 3.23 -6.48 15.74
N ILE A 6 1.91 -6.59 15.70
CA ILE A 6 1.12 -6.21 14.52
C ILE A 6 0.52 -4.84 14.76
N TYR A 7 0.64 -3.97 13.79
CA TYR A 7 0.02 -2.65 13.76
C TYR A 7 -0.92 -2.54 12.58
N THR A 8 -2.02 -1.85 12.78
CA THR A 8 -2.94 -1.48 11.71
C THR A 8 -2.86 0.01 11.47
N ILE A 9 -2.64 0.39 10.23
CA ILE A 9 -2.64 1.77 9.77
C ILE A 9 -3.71 1.88 8.70
N ARG A 10 -4.53 2.91 8.78
CA ARG A 10 -5.63 3.11 7.84
C ARG A 10 -5.82 4.59 7.57
N GLY A 11 -6.44 4.89 6.44
CA GLY A 11 -6.72 6.25 6.07
C GLY A 11 -7.57 6.33 4.81
N GLN A 12 -7.70 7.54 4.31
CA GLN A 12 -8.45 7.82 3.10
C GLN A 12 -7.69 8.82 2.26
N ASN A 13 -7.54 8.52 0.98
CA ASN A 13 -6.98 9.42 -0.01
C ASN A 13 -8.11 9.91 -0.94
N GLY A 14 -7.88 11.03 -1.62
CA GLY A 14 -8.80 11.50 -2.65
C GLY A 14 -8.82 10.59 -3.87
N SER A 15 -9.77 10.84 -4.79
CA SER A 15 -9.93 10.03 -6.00
C SER A 15 -8.85 10.29 -7.05
N ALA A 16 -8.27 11.47 -7.07
CA ALA A 16 -7.17 11.79 -7.98
C ALA A 16 -5.91 11.04 -7.60
N THR A 17 -4.99 10.89 -8.55
CA THR A 17 -3.69 10.29 -8.27
C THR A 17 -3.02 11.01 -7.10
N GLN A 18 -2.67 10.25 -6.07
CA GLN A 18 -2.09 10.80 -4.86
C GLN A 18 -0.90 9.95 -4.42
N HIS A 19 0.16 10.61 -4.02
CA HIS A 19 1.38 10.00 -3.50
C HIS A 19 1.55 10.45 -2.06
N ARG A 20 1.36 9.53 -1.12
CA ARG A 20 1.31 9.87 0.30
C ARG A 20 2.35 9.10 1.08
N LYS A 21 3.11 9.82 1.92
CA LYS A 21 4.04 9.19 2.85
C LYS A 21 3.27 8.54 4.00
N ILE A 22 3.54 7.28 4.28
CA ILE A 22 3.10 6.61 5.49
C ILE A 22 4.24 6.67 6.47
N GLN A 23 4.10 7.52 7.47
CA GLN A 23 5.15 7.69 8.45
C GLN A 23 5.08 6.59 9.50
N LEU A 24 6.14 5.83 9.60
CA LEU A 24 6.34 4.87 10.67
C LEU A 24 7.16 5.57 11.73
N SER A 25 6.51 5.93 12.80
CA SER A 25 7.10 6.80 13.83
C SER A 25 8.24 6.20 14.63
N SER A 26 8.54 4.93 14.40
CA SER A 26 9.62 4.27 15.13
C SER A 26 10.94 4.51 14.42
N TYR A 27 11.83 5.18 15.10
CA TYR A 27 13.21 5.36 14.66
C TYR A 27 14.15 4.38 15.37
N ASP A 28 13.60 3.26 15.80
CA ASP A 28 14.38 2.21 16.44
C ASP A 28 15.20 1.48 15.35
N ALA A 29 16.50 1.65 15.40
CA ALA A 29 17.42 1.00 14.46
C ALA A 29 17.40 -0.52 14.55
N ASN A 30 16.83 -1.06 15.61
CA ASN A 30 16.72 -2.50 15.83
C ASN A 30 15.38 -3.06 15.37
N ALA A 31 14.55 -2.27 14.73
CA ALA A 31 13.25 -2.70 14.23
C ALA A 31 13.26 -2.90 12.73
N GLN A 32 12.59 -3.94 12.29
CA GLN A 32 12.25 -4.18 10.90
C GLN A 32 10.75 -4.36 10.78
N TYR A 33 10.22 -4.06 9.62
CA TYR A 33 8.79 -4.14 9.33
C TYR A 33 8.56 -5.01 8.11
N GLN A 34 7.39 -5.62 8.08
CA GLN A 34 6.91 -6.44 6.97
C GLN A 34 5.44 -6.12 6.74
N ILE A 35 5.04 -5.95 5.48
CA ILE A 35 3.62 -5.80 5.17
C ILE A 35 2.97 -7.18 5.23
N VAL A 36 1.89 -7.28 6.00
CA VAL A 36 1.10 -8.51 6.13
C VAL A 36 -0.14 -8.43 5.25
N GLU A 37 -0.76 -7.25 5.15
CA GLU A 37 -2.00 -7.07 4.41
C GLU A 37 -2.11 -5.64 3.91
N PHE A 38 -2.59 -5.48 2.69
CA PHE A 38 -2.89 -4.17 2.11
C PHE A 38 -4.18 -4.27 1.31
N LYS A 39 -5.16 -3.45 1.66
CA LYS A 39 -6.47 -3.44 1.00
C LYS A 39 -6.94 -2.02 0.75
N ILE A 40 -7.75 -1.86 -0.29
CA ILE A 40 -8.41 -0.60 -0.61
C ILE A 40 -9.88 -0.86 -0.91
N MET A 41 -10.72 0.16 -0.72
CA MET A 41 -12.11 0.12 -1.14
C MET A 41 -12.65 1.55 -1.28
N PRO A 42 -13.65 1.76 -2.15
CA PRO A 42 -14.22 3.09 -2.32
C PRO A 42 -14.99 3.55 -1.07
N SER A 43 -14.99 4.84 -0.85
CA SER A 43 -15.78 5.45 0.21
C SER A 43 -17.26 5.54 -0.18
N GLY A 44 -18.13 5.54 0.83
CA GLY A 44 -19.56 5.68 0.64
C GLY A 44 -20.20 4.45 0.01
N THR A 45 -21.40 4.62 -0.53
CA THR A 45 -22.12 3.55 -1.22
C THR A 45 -21.43 3.29 -2.57
N PRO A 46 -20.89 2.08 -2.79
CA PRO A 46 -20.19 1.80 -4.03
C PRO A 46 -21.17 1.80 -5.21
N THR A 47 -20.88 2.60 -6.20
CA THR A 47 -21.53 2.56 -7.50
C THR A 47 -20.54 1.98 -8.50
N ASN A 48 -20.08 2.79 -9.44
CA ASN A 48 -18.99 2.38 -10.32
C ASN A 48 -17.69 2.99 -9.81
N SER A 49 -16.69 2.16 -9.64
CA SER A 49 -15.36 2.62 -9.21
C SER A 49 -14.31 1.66 -9.76
N ASP A 50 -13.12 2.18 -9.95
CA ASP A 50 -11.96 1.38 -10.38
C ASP A 50 -10.74 1.94 -9.68
N GLN A 51 -10.41 1.35 -8.53
CA GLN A 51 -9.42 1.86 -7.61
C GLN A 51 -8.16 1.03 -7.62
N TYR A 52 -7.03 1.71 -7.58
CA TYR A 52 -5.70 1.11 -7.56
C TYR A 52 -4.88 1.68 -6.44
N GLY A 53 -4.01 0.84 -5.89
CA GLY A 53 -3.05 1.26 -4.89
C GLY A 53 -1.75 0.48 -5.01
N ILE A 54 -0.64 1.18 -4.84
CA ILE A 54 0.70 0.60 -4.81
C ILE A 54 1.45 1.17 -3.61
N ILE A 55 2.17 0.32 -2.90
CA ILE A 55 3.07 0.76 -1.84
C ILE A 55 4.51 0.56 -2.30
N THR A 56 5.31 1.61 -2.16
CA THR A 56 6.74 1.59 -2.47
C THR A 56 7.57 1.85 -1.23
N MET A 57 8.81 1.36 -1.24
CA MET A 57 9.76 1.60 -0.16
C MET A 57 10.43 2.96 -0.24
N GLY A 58 10.50 3.55 -1.43
CA GLY A 58 11.11 4.85 -1.67
C GLY A 58 10.14 5.81 -2.33
N LYS A 59 10.41 7.10 -2.18
CA LYS A 59 9.61 8.14 -2.80
C LYS A 59 9.74 8.08 -4.33
N ASN A 60 8.62 8.01 -5.01
CA ASN A 60 8.57 8.06 -6.47
C ASN A 60 7.22 8.62 -6.92
N ASP A 61 7.19 9.91 -7.22
CA ASP A 61 5.96 10.59 -7.64
C ASP A 61 5.56 10.24 -9.08
N ASN A 62 6.36 9.44 -9.78
CA ASN A 62 6.06 8.98 -11.13
C ASN A 62 5.40 7.59 -11.17
N VAL A 63 5.16 6.98 -10.02
CA VAL A 63 4.44 5.71 -9.96
C VAL A 63 3.01 5.94 -10.40
N ASP A 64 2.57 5.16 -11.39
CA ASP A 64 1.17 5.12 -11.82
C ASP A 64 0.47 4.01 -11.05
N PRO A 65 -0.46 4.35 -10.14
CA PRO A 65 -1.13 3.32 -9.34
C PRO A 65 -1.89 2.28 -10.18
N SER A 66 -2.35 2.65 -11.38
CA SER A 66 -3.07 1.75 -12.27
C SER A 66 -2.15 0.85 -13.12
N SER A 67 -0.84 0.99 -12.96
CA SER A 67 0.14 0.24 -13.74
C SER A 67 1.13 -0.48 -12.81
N PRO A 68 0.69 -1.56 -12.15
CA PRO A 68 1.58 -2.31 -11.26
C PRO A 68 2.74 -2.93 -12.04
N ASP A 69 3.91 -2.94 -11.44
CA ASP A 69 5.11 -3.50 -12.04
C ASP A 69 5.81 -4.40 -11.01
N PHE A 70 5.61 -5.70 -11.12
CA PHE A 70 6.19 -6.66 -10.21
C PHE A 70 7.72 -6.80 -10.40
N SER A 71 8.27 -6.28 -11.49
CA SER A 71 9.71 -6.26 -11.68
C SER A 71 10.39 -5.09 -10.98
N ASP A 72 9.64 -4.08 -10.55
CA ASP A 72 10.15 -2.96 -9.78
C ASP A 72 10.29 -3.36 -8.31
N GLN A 73 11.52 -3.55 -7.87
CA GLN A 73 11.80 -3.97 -6.49
C GLN A 73 11.43 -2.92 -5.44
N ASN A 74 11.20 -1.68 -5.84
CA ASN A 74 10.70 -0.65 -4.97
C ASN A 74 9.21 -0.84 -4.62
N GLN A 75 8.44 -1.46 -5.50
CA GLN A 75 7.03 -1.78 -5.28
C GLN A 75 6.91 -3.06 -4.46
N ILE A 76 6.21 -2.99 -3.33
CA ILE A 76 6.14 -4.12 -2.40
C ILE A 76 4.71 -4.54 -2.05
N ALA A 77 3.70 -3.79 -2.44
CA ALA A 77 2.31 -4.17 -2.25
C ALA A 77 1.44 -3.53 -3.34
N TRP A 78 0.42 -4.26 -3.75
CA TRP A 78 -0.46 -3.86 -4.85
C TRP A 78 -1.90 -4.17 -4.49
N ALA A 79 -2.83 -3.27 -4.84
CA ALA A 79 -4.25 -3.47 -4.62
C ALA A 79 -5.04 -2.94 -5.80
N HIS A 80 -6.08 -3.66 -6.18
CA HIS A 80 -7.03 -3.26 -7.20
C HIS A 80 -8.42 -3.64 -6.73
N HIS A 81 -9.33 -2.68 -6.77
CA HIS A 81 -10.71 -2.90 -6.35
C HIS A 81 -11.66 -2.24 -7.34
N THR A 82 -12.45 -3.04 -8.05
CA THR A 82 -13.36 -2.58 -9.08
C THR A 82 -14.79 -2.92 -8.69
N VAL A 83 -15.69 -1.95 -8.80
CA VAL A 83 -17.13 -2.15 -8.66
C VAL A 83 -17.80 -1.75 -9.95
N ARG A 84 -18.58 -2.64 -10.53
CA ARG A 84 -19.36 -2.41 -11.74
C ARG A 84 -20.83 -2.68 -11.47
N GLN A 85 -21.67 -1.71 -11.74
CA GLN A 85 -23.11 -1.91 -11.68
C GLN A 85 -23.66 -2.24 -13.07
N PRO A 86 -24.71 -3.07 -13.14
CA PRO A 86 -25.34 -3.39 -14.41
C PRO A 86 -26.03 -2.16 -15.00
N VAL A 87 -26.18 -2.15 -16.32
CA VAL A 87 -26.91 -1.11 -17.06
C VAL A 87 -27.98 -1.84 -17.89
N PRO A 88 -29.28 -1.57 -17.65
CA PRO A 88 -29.81 -0.68 -16.60
C PRO A 88 -29.71 -1.30 -15.20
N PRO A 89 -29.65 -0.45 -14.16
CA PRO A 89 -29.59 -0.94 -12.78
C PRO A 89 -30.78 -1.80 -12.40
N GLY A 90 -30.53 -2.87 -11.61
CA GLY A 90 -31.59 -3.74 -11.10
C GLY A 90 -31.92 -4.93 -11.99
N ILE A 91 -31.35 -5.06 -13.20
CA ILE A 91 -31.56 -6.20 -14.08
C ILE A 91 -30.58 -7.33 -13.77
N ALA A 92 -29.37 -7.01 -13.32
CA ALA A 92 -28.36 -7.97 -12.93
C ALA A 92 -27.68 -7.51 -11.65
N GLU A 93 -26.93 -8.42 -11.03
CA GLU A 93 -26.20 -8.11 -9.81
C GLU A 93 -24.95 -7.27 -10.13
N SER A 94 -24.55 -6.41 -9.17
CA SER A 94 -23.29 -5.69 -9.25
C SER A 94 -22.13 -6.67 -9.18
N VAL A 95 -21.05 -6.38 -9.92
CA VAL A 95 -19.82 -7.16 -9.91
C VAL A 95 -18.78 -6.42 -9.11
N VAL A 96 -18.18 -7.12 -8.13
CA VAL A 96 -17.07 -6.62 -7.34
C VAL A 96 -15.88 -7.55 -7.57
N ILE A 97 -14.76 -6.97 -7.99
CA ILE A 97 -13.51 -7.70 -8.18
C ILE A 97 -12.45 -7.04 -7.31
N SER A 98 -11.78 -7.84 -6.50
CA SER A 98 -10.70 -7.37 -5.64
C SER A 98 -9.48 -8.25 -5.83
N ASN A 99 -8.34 -7.64 -6.07
CA ASN A 99 -7.04 -8.31 -6.16
C ASN A 99 -6.07 -7.60 -5.22
N TYR A 100 -5.49 -8.35 -4.31
CA TYR A 100 -4.54 -7.82 -3.33
C TYR A 100 -3.31 -8.73 -3.31
N GLU A 101 -2.14 -8.14 -3.49
CA GLU A 101 -0.87 -8.86 -3.45
C GLU A 101 0.13 -8.12 -2.57
N VAL A 102 0.89 -8.86 -1.80
CA VAL A 102 1.91 -8.33 -0.91
C VAL A 102 3.18 -9.15 -1.08
N ASN A 103 4.31 -8.46 -1.25
CA ASN A 103 5.60 -9.12 -1.15
C ASN A 103 6.00 -9.23 0.32
N ASP A 104 5.56 -10.30 0.98
CA ASP A 104 5.77 -10.52 2.40
C ASP A 104 7.19 -10.95 2.76
N GLU A 105 8.01 -11.25 1.77
CA GLU A 105 9.43 -11.52 1.99
C GLU A 105 10.26 -10.24 2.15
N LYS A 106 9.68 -9.10 1.79
CA LYS A 106 10.41 -7.83 1.79
C LYS A 106 10.33 -7.18 3.16
N MET A 107 11.49 -6.95 3.76
CA MET A 107 11.63 -6.23 5.01
C MET A 107 12.02 -4.79 4.74
N PHE A 108 11.55 -3.88 5.58
CA PHE A 108 11.88 -2.46 5.47
C PHE A 108 12.06 -1.86 6.88
N ALA A 109 12.75 -0.72 6.95
CA ALA A 109 13.10 -0.08 8.23
C ALA A 109 12.64 1.37 8.33
N TYR A 110 12.24 1.98 7.21
CA TYR A 110 11.83 3.38 7.14
C TYR A 110 10.39 3.52 6.67
N ASP A 111 9.99 4.77 6.43
CA ASP A 111 8.66 5.11 5.98
C ASP A 111 8.35 4.48 4.61
N LEU A 112 7.08 4.31 4.35
CA LEU A 112 6.57 3.81 3.08
C LEU A 112 5.86 4.93 2.32
N TRP A 113 5.62 4.70 1.05
CA TRP A 113 4.91 5.62 0.18
C TRP A 113 3.72 4.90 -0.43
N LEU A 114 2.55 5.50 -0.30
CA LEU A 114 1.29 4.97 -0.83
C LEU A 114 0.85 5.78 -2.03
N HIS A 115 0.60 5.11 -3.14
CA HIS A 115 0.14 5.70 -4.39
C HIS A 115 -1.23 5.15 -4.71
N THR A 116 -2.23 6.01 -4.81
CA THR A 116 -3.63 5.60 -5.03
C THR A 116 -4.32 6.46 -6.05
N GLU A 117 -5.33 5.90 -6.72
CA GLU A 117 -6.26 6.65 -7.55
C GLU A 117 -7.55 5.86 -7.78
N ASP A 118 -8.62 6.59 -8.13
CA ASP A 118 -9.84 6.02 -8.70
C ASP A 118 -9.96 6.53 -10.13
N VAL A 119 -9.82 5.63 -11.10
CA VAL A 119 -9.79 6.02 -12.53
C VAL A 119 -11.18 6.15 -13.15
N MET A 120 -12.23 5.84 -12.41
CA MET A 120 -13.58 5.80 -13.00
C MET A 120 -14.63 6.59 -12.24
N GLY A 121 -14.85 6.28 -10.97
CA GLY A 121 -16.00 6.73 -10.23
C GLY A 121 -15.81 8.02 -9.44
N GLY A 122 -14.61 8.56 -9.37
CA GLY A 122 -14.32 9.75 -8.59
C GLY A 122 -14.54 9.54 -7.08
N LYS A 123 -14.46 8.33 -6.59
CA LYS A 123 -14.62 8.02 -5.18
C LYS A 123 -13.29 8.10 -4.45
N ASP A 124 -13.33 8.59 -3.23
CA ASP A 124 -12.16 8.54 -2.37
C ASP A 124 -11.76 7.11 -2.11
N VAL A 125 -10.45 6.88 -1.94
CA VAL A 125 -9.87 5.56 -1.74
C VAL A 125 -9.64 5.35 -0.26
N ASN A 126 -10.42 4.48 0.35
CA ASN A 126 -10.13 3.98 1.69
C ASN A 126 -9.02 2.95 1.60
N TRP A 127 -8.03 3.05 2.45
CA TRP A 127 -6.94 2.09 2.47
C TRP A 127 -6.70 1.55 3.88
N PHE A 128 -6.23 0.33 3.93
CA PHE A 128 -5.97 -0.40 5.16
C PHE A 128 -4.66 -1.16 4.99
N LEU A 129 -3.76 -0.95 5.93
CA LEU A 129 -2.45 -1.56 5.92
C LEU A 129 -2.19 -2.23 7.26
N LYS A 130 -1.82 -3.50 7.22
CA LYS A 130 -1.39 -4.24 8.40
C LYS A 130 0.08 -4.57 8.24
N ILE A 131 0.87 -4.17 9.23
CA ILE A 131 2.31 -4.42 9.24
C ILE A 131 2.70 -5.18 10.49
N MET A 132 3.73 -5.98 10.36
CA MET A 132 4.34 -6.68 11.49
C MET A 132 5.70 -6.04 11.77
N ARG A 133 5.93 -5.73 13.04
CA ARG A 133 7.20 -5.20 13.51
C ARG A 133 7.97 -6.30 14.21
N TYR A 134 9.22 -6.42 13.85
CA TYR A 134 10.16 -7.34 14.50
C TYR A 134 11.23 -6.51 15.21
N SER A 135 11.46 -6.83 16.49
CA SER A 135 12.63 -6.33 17.19
C SER A 135 13.76 -7.33 17.00
N VAL A 136 14.79 -6.94 16.29
CA VAL A 136 15.92 -7.80 15.95
C VAL A 136 17.22 -7.13 16.35
N GLY A 137 18.32 -7.88 16.29
CA GLY A 137 19.63 -7.31 16.51
C GLY A 137 20.01 -6.31 15.42
N ASP A 138 21.04 -5.53 15.67
CA ASP A 138 21.42 -4.38 14.86
C ASP A 138 21.68 -4.71 13.39
N VAL A 139 22.31 -5.85 13.11
CA VAL A 139 22.77 -6.17 11.76
C VAL A 139 21.61 -6.30 10.77
N PRO A 140 20.54 -7.09 11.05
CA PRO A 140 19.43 -7.19 10.11
C PRO A 140 18.72 -5.86 9.86
N ALA A 141 18.51 -5.05 10.91
CA ALA A 141 17.87 -3.75 10.77
C ALA A 141 18.74 -2.79 9.95
N SER A 142 20.04 -2.81 10.15
CA SER A 142 20.99 -1.99 9.40
C SER A 142 20.97 -2.34 7.91
N ILE A 143 20.90 -3.63 7.57
CA ILE A 143 20.79 -4.07 6.18
C ILE A 143 19.48 -3.58 5.54
N ALA A 144 18.36 -3.72 6.23
CA ALA A 144 17.08 -3.24 5.75
C ALA A 144 17.12 -1.72 5.52
N SER A 145 17.73 -0.96 6.44
CA SER A 145 17.88 0.48 6.32
C SER A 145 18.71 0.87 5.10
N LEU A 146 19.82 0.18 4.86
CA LEU A 146 20.67 0.46 3.70
C LEU A 146 19.94 0.19 2.38
N ARG A 147 19.20 -0.91 2.30
CA ARG A 147 18.43 -1.25 1.10
C ARG A 147 17.37 -0.20 0.83
N GLN A 148 16.63 0.21 1.84
CA GLN A 148 15.58 1.21 1.68
C GLN A 148 16.18 2.57 1.31
N TYR A 149 17.33 2.93 1.88
CA TYR A 149 18.04 4.17 1.56
C TYR A 149 18.39 4.26 0.07
N GLN A 150 18.69 3.13 -0.58
CA GLN A 150 18.98 3.12 -2.01
C GLN A 150 17.78 3.57 -2.86
N TYR A 151 16.55 3.38 -2.36
CA TYR A 151 15.35 3.83 -3.05
C TYR A 151 14.91 5.24 -2.65
N ASN A 152 15.44 5.77 -1.55
CA ASN A 152 15.03 7.07 -1.01
C ASN A 152 16.24 7.86 -0.50
N PRO A 153 17.28 8.05 -1.32
CA PRO A 153 18.56 8.58 -0.83
C PRO A 153 18.58 10.07 -0.50
N THR A 154 17.55 10.81 -0.90
CA THR A 154 17.50 12.28 -0.72
C THR A 154 16.63 12.71 0.46
N GLU A 155 16.09 11.80 1.17
CA GLU A 155 15.26 12.07 2.33
C GLU A 155 16.07 12.43 3.58
#